data_078df922ecff068125c108cbb5eec065
#
_entry.id   078df922ecff068125c108cbb5eec065
#
_cell.length_a   1.000
_cell.length_b   1.000
_cell.length_c   1.000
_cell.angle_alpha   90.00
_cell.angle_beta   90.00
_cell.angle_gamma   90.00
#
_symmetry.space_group_name_H-M   'P 1'
#
loop_
_entity.id
_entity.type
_entity.pdbx_description
1 polymer ?
#
loop_
_entity_poly.entity_id
_entity_poly.type
_entity_poly.pdbx_seq_one_letter_code
_entity_poly.pdbx_strand_id
1 'polypeptide(L)'
;MKYSVIPVAQTIILSCLNFKFYNVVISPGSRNVPLAIPFASNENFKCYSIVDERSAAFFALGLSQKSNQPTILVCTSGSALLNYYPAIAEAFYSEIPLIILSADRPSYKLNIGDGQTINQNKVFEKNILYSKSLKQDCIHATEQIIKSNLQELIAKNATSSSILKNQKSIQTENESIIEEAFNLSLIHI
;
A
#
# COMPACT_ATOMS: atom_id res chain seq x y z
N MET A 1 -8.76 -17.99 -4.31
CA MET A 1 -8.17 -16.70 -3.88
C MET A 1 -6.65 -16.82 -3.96
N LYS A 2 -5.96 -15.88 -4.59
CA LYS A 2 -4.49 -15.82 -4.60
C LYS A 2 -4.04 -14.82 -3.52
N TYR A 3 -3.20 -15.27 -2.62
CA TYR A 3 -2.65 -14.40 -1.57
C TYR A 3 -1.29 -13.84 -1.99
N SER A 4 -0.99 -12.63 -1.55
CA SER A 4 0.36 -12.09 -1.65
C SER A 4 1.31 -12.89 -0.73
N VAL A 5 2.56 -13.05 -1.15
CA VAL A 5 3.61 -13.58 -0.26
C VAL A 5 4.14 -12.50 0.70
N ILE A 6 3.71 -11.25 0.52
CA ILE A 6 4.11 -10.11 1.35
C ILE A 6 3.08 -9.90 2.46
N PRO A 7 3.43 -10.09 3.75
CA PRO A 7 2.49 -10.03 4.87
C PRO A 7 1.72 -8.73 4.96
N VAL A 8 2.38 -7.57 4.79
CA VAL A 8 1.69 -6.28 4.84
C VAL A 8 0.62 -6.15 3.74
N ALA A 9 0.87 -6.68 2.55
CA ALA A 9 -0.13 -6.68 1.49
C ALA A 9 -1.33 -7.58 1.83
N GLN A 10 -1.10 -8.73 2.49
CA GLN A 10 -2.18 -9.59 3.00
C GLN A 10 -3.02 -8.85 4.04
N THR A 11 -2.37 -8.18 4.99
CA THR A 11 -3.05 -7.41 6.03
C THR A 11 -3.95 -6.33 5.43
N ILE A 12 -3.45 -5.57 4.44
CA ILE A 12 -4.24 -4.57 3.72
C ILE A 12 -5.50 -5.19 3.10
N ILE A 13 -5.36 -6.31 2.38
CA ILE A 13 -6.49 -6.99 1.74
C ILE A 13 -7.54 -7.44 2.77
N LEU A 14 -7.07 -8.07 3.85
CA LEU A 14 -7.96 -8.56 4.91
C LEU A 14 -8.65 -7.40 5.64
N SER A 15 -7.95 -6.30 5.88
CA SER A 15 -8.53 -5.10 6.48
C SER A 15 -9.59 -4.49 5.57
N CYS A 16 -9.35 -4.40 4.26
CA CYS A 16 -10.35 -3.93 3.30
C CYS A 16 -11.63 -4.78 3.35
N LEU A 17 -11.50 -6.11 3.45
CA LEU A 17 -12.65 -7.01 3.60
C LEU A 17 -13.40 -6.78 4.92
N ASN A 18 -12.65 -6.63 6.02
CA ASN A 18 -13.21 -6.42 7.34
C ASN A 18 -14.02 -5.10 7.41
N PHE A 19 -13.50 -4.04 6.82
CA PHE A 19 -14.17 -2.73 6.72
C PHE A 19 -15.22 -2.66 5.60
N LYS A 20 -15.39 -3.73 4.81
CA LYS A 20 -16.35 -3.82 3.70
C LYS A 20 -16.10 -2.81 2.58
N PHE A 21 -14.85 -2.49 2.31
CA PHE A 21 -14.46 -1.62 1.20
C PHE A 21 -14.21 -2.47 -0.04
N TYR A 22 -15.18 -2.53 -0.92
CA TYR A 22 -15.18 -3.49 -2.03
C TYR A 22 -14.81 -2.89 -3.39
N ASN A 23 -14.90 -1.58 -3.57
CA ASN A 23 -14.55 -0.93 -4.83
C ASN A 23 -13.04 -0.65 -4.91
N VAL A 24 -12.38 -1.18 -5.93
CA VAL A 24 -10.93 -1.04 -6.10
C VAL A 24 -10.62 -0.61 -7.52
N VAL A 25 -9.93 0.50 -7.69
CA VAL A 25 -9.43 0.99 -8.97
C VAL A 25 -7.91 0.80 -9.01
N ILE A 26 -7.43 0.07 -10.00
CA ILE A 26 -6.03 -0.34 -10.10
C ILE A 26 -5.41 0.26 -11.36
N SER A 27 -4.39 1.10 -11.18
CA SER A 27 -3.47 1.47 -12.24
C SER A 27 -2.30 0.47 -12.24
N PRO A 28 -2.22 -0.42 -13.25
CA PRO A 28 -1.30 -1.55 -13.21
C PRO A 28 0.17 -1.10 -13.33
N GLY A 29 1.03 -1.75 -12.57
CA GLY A 29 2.47 -1.54 -12.61
C GLY A 29 3.20 -2.69 -11.91
N SER A 30 4.51 -2.82 -12.13
CA SER A 30 5.27 -3.96 -11.63
C SER A 30 5.37 -4.02 -10.10
N ARG A 31 5.43 -2.86 -9.43
CA ARG A 31 5.61 -2.82 -7.97
C ARG A 31 4.33 -2.97 -7.17
N ASN A 32 3.18 -2.67 -7.74
CA ASN A 32 1.91 -2.89 -7.06
C ASN A 32 1.30 -4.27 -7.32
N VAL A 33 2.00 -5.17 -8.02
CA VAL A 33 1.55 -6.56 -8.25
C VAL A 33 1.15 -7.28 -6.95
N PRO A 34 1.89 -7.14 -5.83
CA PRO A 34 1.52 -7.77 -4.56
C PRO A 34 0.15 -7.33 -3.99
N LEU A 35 -0.34 -6.16 -4.38
CA LEU A 35 -1.69 -5.67 -4.06
C LEU A 35 -2.68 -6.00 -5.18
N ALA A 36 -2.30 -5.74 -6.43
CA ALA A 36 -3.18 -5.87 -7.59
C ALA A 36 -3.70 -7.29 -7.79
N ILE A 37 -2.83 -8.31 -7.68
CA ILE A 37 -3.24 -9.72 -7.88
C ILE A 37 -4.22 -10.19 -6.81
N PRO A 38 -3.99 -10.01 -5.49
CA PRO A 38 -4.94 -10.42 -4.48
C PRO A 38 -6.28 -9.70 -4.59
N PHE A 39 -6.31 -8.40 -4.86
CA PHE A 39 -7.56 -7.68 -5.11
C PHE A 39 -8.31 -8.27 -6.29
N ALA A 40 -7.65 -8.40 -7.45
CA ALA A 40 -8.27 -8.86 -8.69
C ALA A 40 -8.71 -10.34 -8.66
N SER A 41 -8.09 -11.17 -7.81
CA SER A 41 -8.42 -12.60 -7.70
C SER A 41 -9.43 -12.93 -6.61
N ASN A 42 -9.92 -11.94 -5.87
CA ASN A 42 -10.89 -12.12 -4.82
C ASN A 42 -12.26 -11.57 -5.25
N GLU A 43 -13.24 -12.46 -5.37
CA GLU A 43 -14.60 -12.18 -5.88
C GLU A 43 -15.39 -11.16 -5.03
N ASN A 44 -14.97 -10.91 -3.79
CA ASN A 44 -15.59 -9.88 -2.96
C ASN A 44 -15.28 -8.45 -3.44
N PHE A 45 -14.19 -8.25 -4.19
CA PHE A 45 -13.83 -6.93 -4.69
C PHE A 45 -14.32 -6.70 -6.11
N LYS A 46 -14.82 -5.49 -6.34
CA LYS A 46 -15.12 -4.98 -7.67
C LYS A 46 -13.92 -4.18 -8.18
N CYS A 47 -13.09 -4.85 -8.97
CA CYS A 47 -11.85 -4.29 -9.49
C CYS A 47 -12.05 -3.67 -10.87
N TYR A 48 -11.55 -2.45 -11.03
CA TYR A 48 -11.52 -1.70 -12.27
C TYR A 48 -10.06 -1.41 -12.64
N SER A 49 -9.61 -1.89 -13.80
CA SER A 49 -8.27 -1.62 -14.29
C SER A 49 -8.28 -0.39 -15.20
N ILE A 50 -7.60 0.67 -14.81
CA ILE A 50 -7.49 1.93 -15.55
C ILE A 50 -6.02 2.33 -15.60
N VAL A 51 -5.43 2.36 -16.79
CA VAL A 51 -3.99 2.52 -17.00
C VAL A 51 -3.51 3.92 -16.60
N ASP A 52 -4.24 4.96 -17.00
CA ASP A 52 -3.90 6.34 -16.66
C ASP A 52 -4.33 6.66 -15.22
N GLU A 53 -3.37 6.99 -14.37
CA GLU A 53 -3.61 7.21 -12.94
C GLU A 53 -4.55 8.39 -12.68
N ARG A 54 -4.45 9.48 -13.42
CA ARG A 54 -5.34 10.64 -13.26
C ARG A 54 -6.78 10.26 -13.55
N SER A 55 -7.00 9.57 -14.66
CA SER A 55 -8.33 9.06 -15.03
C SER A 55 -8.85 8.06 -13.99
N ALA A 56 -7.99 7.17 -13.50
CA ALA A 56 -8.31 6.22 -12.45
C ALA A 56 -8.78 6.91 -11.16
N ALA A 57 -8.10 7.98 -10.76
CA ALA A 57 -8.42 8.72 -9.54
C ALA A 57 -9.78 9.45 -9.65
N PHE A 58 -10.08 10.10 -10.77
CA PHE A 58 -11.39 10.71 -10.98
C PHE A 58 -12.51 9.67 -11.14
N PHE A 59 -12.23 8.52 -11.74
CA PHE A 59 -13.18 7.42 -11.77
C PHE A 59 -13.50 6.90 -10.36
N ALA A 60 -12.48 6.72 -9.52
CA ALA A 60 -12.66 6.33 -8.13
C ALA A 60 -13.42 7.37 -7.32
N LEU A 61 -13.16 8.66 -7.55
CA LEU A 61 -13.91 9.77 -6.96
C LEU A 61 -15.40 9.64 -7.25
N GLY A 62 -15.76 9.44 -8.53
CA GLY A 62 -17.14 9.25 -8.96
C GLY A 62 -17.80 8.00 -8.35
N LEU A 63 -17.04 6.89 -8.23
CA LEU A 63 -17.53 5.68 -7.55
C LEU A 63 -17.82 5.93 -6.07
N SER A 64 -16.89 6.59 -5.36
CA SER A 64 -17.09 6.93 -3.94
C SER A 64 -18.29 7.85 -3.74
N GLN A 65 -18.40 8.90 -4.55
CA GLN A 65 -19.53 9.83 -4.51
C GLN A 65 -20.86 9.13 -4.75
N LYS A 66 -20.92 8.22 -5.74
CA LYS A 66 -22.14 7.49 -6.08
C LYS A 66 -22.51 6.45 -5.04
N SER A 67 -21.54 5.73 -4.49
CA SER A 67 -21.77 4.65 -3.53
C SER A 67 -21.89 5.11 -2.09
N ASN A 68 -21.44 6.32 -1.80
CA ASN A 68 -21.22 6.85 -0.45
C ASN A 68 -20.35 5.92 0.42
N GLN A 69 -19.37 5.29 -0.22
CA GLN A 69 -18.44 4.35 0.37
C GLN A 69 -17.01 4.65 -0.13
N PRO A 70 -15.98 4.44 0.68
CA PRO A 70 -14.61 4.61 0.22
C PRO A 70 -14.29 3.72 -0.99
N THR A 71 -13.62 4.30 -1.99
CA THR A 71 -13.03 3.55 -3.10
C THR A 71 -11.52 3.50 -2.93
N ILE A 72 -10.97 2.32 -3.12
CA ILE A 72 -9.54 2.06 -3.00
C ILE A 72 -8.87 2.34 -4.34
N LEU A 73 -7.84 3.18 -4.33
CA LEU A 73 -6.96 3.45 -5.46
C LEU A 73 -5.63 2.73 -5.25
N VAL A 74 -5.17 1.98 -6.26
CA VAL A 74 -3.92 1.22 -6.19
C VAL A 74 -3.04 1.62 -7.35
N CYS A 75 -1.84 2.15 -7.08
CA CYS A 75 -0.85 2.45 -8.11
C CYS A 75 0.54 1.90 -7.79
N THR A 76 1.41 1.95 -8.80
CA THR A 76 2.82 1.64 -8.64
C THR A 76 3.56 2.77 -7.91
N SER A 77 4.84 2.59 -7.65
CA SER A 77 5.68 3.57 -6.93
C SER A 77 6.06 4.77 -7.79
N GLY A 78 6.38 5.86 -7.11
CA GLY A 78 7.03 7.02 -7.71
C GLY A 78 6.06 8.03 -8.30
N SER A 79 6.40 8.61 -9.45
CA SER A 79 5.63 9.68 -10.09
C SER A 79 4.19 9.28 -10.47
N ALA A 80 3.89 7.99 -10.58
CA ALA A 80 2.52 7.48 -10.74
C ALA A 80 1.56 8.03 -9.69
N LEU A 81 1.99 8.02 -8.42
CA LEU A 81 1.21 8.54 -7.30
C LEU A 81 0.82 10.02 -7.46
N LEU A 82 1.72 10.84 -8.05
CA LEU A 82 1.46 12.28 -8.22
C LEU A 82 0.29 12.56 -9.18
N ASN A 83 0.00 11.66 -10.11
CA ASN A 83 -1.11 11.80 -11.04
C ASN A 83 -2.48 11.72 -10.35
N TYR A 84 -2.55 11.17 -9.15
CA TYR A 84 -3.77 11.15 -8.35
C TYR A 84 -4.11 12.52 -7.72
N TYR A 85 -3.13 13.44 -7.62
CA TYR A 85 -3.27 14.64 -6.81
C TYR A 85 -4.47 15.51 -7.18
N PRO A 86 -4.80 15.77 -8.45
CA PRO A 86 -5.98 16.59 -8.77
C PRO A 86 -7.29 16.01 -8.19
N ALA A 87 -7.48 14.70 -8.29
CA ALA A 87 -8.67 14.04 -7.76
C ALA A 87 -8.65 13.95 -6.22
N ILE A 88 -7.46 13.80 -5.61
CA ILE A 88 -7.30 13.81 -4.15
C ILE A 88 -7.66 15.19 -3.59
N ALA A 89 -7.21 16.27 -4.23
CA ALA A 89 -7.56 17.62 -3.83
C ALA A 89 -9.08 17.85 -3.93
N GLU A 90 -9.70 17.42 -5.02
CA GLU A 90 -11.16 17.49 -5.18
C GLU A 90 -11.89 16.67 -4.11
N ALA A 91 -11.42 15.43 -3.85
CA ALA A 91 -11.99 14.56 -2.82
C ALA A 91 -11.94 15.22 -1.44
N PHE A 92 -10.82 15.88 -1.12
CA PHE A 92 -10.61 16.55 0.16
C PHE A 92 -11.61 17.70 0.38
N TYR A 93 -11.74 18.60 -0.59
CA TYR A 93 -12.65 19.75 -0.47
C TYR A 93 -14.13 19.39 -0.63
N SER A 94 -14.42 18.30 -1.33
CA SER A 94 -15.78 17.78 -1.51
C SER A 94 -16.19 16.73 -0.47
N GLU A 95 -15.32 16.43 0.50
CA GLU A 95 -15.55 15.45 1.56
C GLU A 95 -15.93 14.05 1.03
N ILE A 96 -15.29 13.63 -0.09
CA ILE A 96 -15.52 12.32 -0.71
C ILE A 96 -14.43 11.35 -0.26
N PRO A 97 -14.77 10.20 0.34
CA PRO A 97 -13.78 9.29 0.90
C PRO A 97 -13.02 8.50 -0.17
N LEU A 98 -11.69 8.58 -0.15
CA LEU A 98 -10.78 7.80 -0.98
C LEU A 98 -9.69 7.14 -0.11
N ILE A 99 -9.30 5.92 -0.47
CA ILE A 99 -8.18 5.22 0.14
C ILE A 99 -7.10 5.03 -0.92
N ILE A 100 -5.93 5.59 -0.70
CA ILE A 100 -4.82 5.52 -1.65
C ILE A 100 -3.77 4.52 -1.14
N LEU A 101 -3.53 3.49 -1.93
CA LEU A 101 -2.51 2.47 -1.69
C LEU A 101 -1.46 2.55 -2.79
N SER A 102 -0.32 3.15 -2.50
CA SER A 102 0.80 3.17 -3.43
C SER A 102 1.88 2.18 -3.01
N ALA A 103 2.43 1.47 -4.00
CA ALA A 103 3.71 0.82 -3.76
C ALA A 103 4.80 1.87 -3.55
N ASP A 104 5.90 1.51 -2.87
CA ASP A 104 7.05 2.39 -2.70
C ASP A 104 8.37 1.67 -3.01
N ARG A 105 9.41 2.46 -3.16
CA ARG A 105 10.78 1.97 -3.27
C ARG A 105 11.34 1.68 -1.88
N PRO A 106 12.21 0.66 -1.76
CA PRO A 106 13.01 0.49 -0.55
C PRO A 106 13.84 1.75 -0.25
N SER A 107 14.03 2.06 1.02
CA SER A 107 14.72 3.29 1.45
C SER A 107 16.13 3.46 0.83
N TYR A 108 16.86 2.35 0.61
CA TYR A 108 18.18 2.37 -0.02
C TYR A 108 18.17 2.72 -1.52
N LYS A 109 16.97 2.76 -2.14
CA LYS A 109 16.79 3.17 -3.53
C LYS A 109 16.32 4.61 -3.68
N LEU A 110 16.09 5.31 -2.59
CA LEU A 110 15.74 6.73 -2.62
C LEU A 110 17.01 7.57 -2.83
N ASN A 111 16.89 8.67 -3.57
CA ASN A 111 17.96 9.66 -3.80
C ASN A 111 19.22 9.14 -4.52
N ILE A 112 19.12 8.05 -5.27
CA ILE A 112 20.23 7.50 -6.06
C ILE A 112 20.04 7.67 -7.57
N GLY A 113 19.02 8.42 -8.00
CA GLY A 113 18.71 8.60 -9.43
C GLY A 113 18.00 7.42 -10.08
N ASP A 114 17.43 6.48 -9.32
CA ASP A 114 16.63 5.38 -9.85
C ASP A 114 15.36 5.94 -10.53
N GLY A 115 15.09 5.52 -11.76
CA GLY A 115 14.04 6.09 -12.60
C GLY A 115 12.66 6.07 -11.93
N GLN A 116 11.87 7.14 -12.15
CA GLN A 116 10.51 7.33 -11.62
C GLN A 116 10.45 7.48 -10.08
N THR A 117 11.58 7.40 -9.36
CA THR A 117 11.63 7.43 -7.90
C THR A 117 11.44 8.84 -7.38
N ILE A 118 10.53 8.99 -6.41
CA ILE A 118 10.29 10.23 -5.66
C ILE A 118 10.21 9.92 -4.16
N ASN A 119 10.32 10.94 -3.34
CA ASN A 119 9.94 10.83 -1.94
C ASN A 119 8.41 10.87 -1.84
N GLN A 120 7.77 9.73 -1.54
CA GLN A 120 6.31 9.59 -1.44
C GLN A 120 5.76 10.00 -0.07
N ASN A 121 6.65 10.14 0.93
CA ASN A 121 6.21 10.47 2.27
C ASN A 121 5.53 11.84 2.31
N LYS A 122 4.28 11.88 2.78
CA LYS A 122 3.49 13.11 2.93
C LYS A 122 3.30 13.92 1.63
N VAL A 123 3.38 13.30 0.47
CA VAL A 123 3.31 14.00 -0.82
C VAL A 123 2.01 14.79 -1.03
N PHE A 124 0.93 14.42 -0.35
CA PHE A 124 -0.39 15.07 -0.39
C PHE A 124 -0.75 15.83 0.89
N GLU A 125 0.19 16.10 1.75
CA GLU A 125 0.03 16.53 3.16
C GLU A 125 -1.08 17.55 3.42
N LYS A 126 -1.30 18.48 2.49
CA LYS A 126 -2.31 19.55 2.65
C LYS A 126 -3.74 19.13 2.26
N ASN A 127 -3.89 17.99 1.58
CA ASN A 127 -5.16 17.56 0.99
C ASN A 127 -5.52 16.12 1.38
N ILE A 128 -5.02 15.67 2.53
CA ILE A 128 -5.32 14.36 3.10
C ILE A 128 -5.44 14.45 4.61
N LEU A 129 -6.19 13.54 5.21
CA LEU A 129 -6.34 13.46 6.67
C LEU A 129 -5.26 12.61 7.31
N TYR A 130 -4.80 11.59 6.60
CA TYR A 130 -3.82 10.64 7.11
C TYR A 130 -2.86 10.18 6.01
N SER A 131 -1.58 10.07 6.34
CA SER A 131 -0.56 9.51 5.47
C SER A 131 0.47 8.75 6.30
N LYS A 132 0.72 7.53 5.94
CA LYS A 132 1.72 6.70 6.61
C LYS A 132 2.46 5.79 5.64
N SER A 133 3.77 5.78 5.76
CA SER A 133 4.59 4.74 5.14
C SER A 133 4.62 3.53 6.06
N LEU A 134 4.12 2.39 5.59
CA LEU A 134 4.16 1.14 6.32
C LEU A 134 5.59 0.60 6.35
N LYS A 135 5.96 -0.07 7.44
CA LYS A 135 7.28 -0.69 7.54
C LYS A 135 7.42 -1.80 6.52
N GLN A 136 8.56 -1.82 5.86
CA GLN A 136 8.91 -2.87 4.91
C GLN A 136 9.02 -4.21 5.64
N ASP A 137 8.41 -5.26 5.08
CA ASP A 137 8.51 -6.61 5.61
C ASP A 137 9.95 -7.10 5.61
N CYS A 138 10.35 -7.79 6.67
CA CYS A 138 11.71 -8.29 6.85
C CYS A 138 12.12 -9.41 5.87
N ILE A 139 11.25 -9.88 4.98
CA ILE A 139 11.55 -11.00 4.07
C ILE A 139 12.80 -10.70 3.23
N HIS A 140 12.90 -9.50 2.64
CA HIS A 140 14.10 -9.10 1.88
C HIS A 140 15.32 -8.83 2.76
N ALA A 141 15.10 -8.28 3.96
CA ALA A 141 16.20 -8.12 4.94
C ALA A 141 16.74 -9.49 5.37
N THR A 142 15.85 -10.49 5.54
CA THR A 142 16.24 -11.86 5.88
C THR A 142 17.02 -12.51 4.74
N GLU A 143 16.60 -12.34 3.49
CA GLU A 143 17.35 -12.86 2.33
C GLU A 143 18.71 -12.18 2.16
N GLN A 144 18.81 -10.86 2.38
CA GLN A 144 20.08 -10.14 2.33
C GLN A 144 20.99 -10.52 3.51
N ILE A 145 20.44 -10.68 4.71
CA ILE A 145 21.16 -11.16 5.89
C ILE A 145 21.63 -12.61 5.67
N ILE A 146 20.79 -13.46 5.10
CA ILE A 146 21.18 -14.84 4.76
C ILE A 146 22.28 -14.85 3.70
N LYS A 147 22.16 -14.02 2.65
CA LYS A 147 23.16 -13.95 1.57
C LYS A 147 24.48 -13.28 2.01
N SER A 148 24.42 -12.24 2.85
CA SER A 148 25.62 -11.50 3.29
C SER A 148 26.32 -12.14 4.48
N ASN A 149 25.60 -12.85 5.34
CA ASN A 149 26.11 -13.34 6.62
C ASN A 149 25.90 -14.84 6.85
N LEU A 150 25.76 -15.64 5.77
CA LEU A 150 25.59 -17.10 5.94
C LEU A 150 26.73 -17.70 6.80
N GLN A 151 27.96 -17.22 6.62
CA GLN A 151 29.11 -17.64 7.44
C GLN A 151 29.06 -17.09 8.87
N GLU A 152 28.56 -15.88 9.08
CA GLU A 152 28.43 -15.25 10.41
C GLU A 152 27.23 -15.80 11.21
N LEU A 153 26.14 -16.15 10.52
CA LEU A 153 24.96 -16.80 11.11
C LEU A 153 25.26 -18.23 11.59
N ILE A 154 26.07 -18.95 10.82
CA ILE A 154 26.56 -20.30 11.23
C ILE A 154 27.46 -20.19 12.46
N ALA A 155 28.28 -19.12 12.54
CA ALA A 155 29.20 -18.90 13.66
C ALA A 155 28.51 -18.39 14.94
N LYS A 156 27.36 -17.69 14.84
CA LYS A 156 26.69 -17.02 15.97
C LYS A 156 25.46 -17.73 16.53
N ASN A 157 25.10 -18.93 16.05
CA ASN A 157 23.87 -19.65 16.50
C ASN A 157 22.62 -18.73 16.58
N ALA A 158 22.46 -17.80 15.64
CA ALA A 158 21.31 -16.92 15.58
C ALA A 158 20.06 -17.75 15.26
N THR A 159 19.24 -17.98 16.27
CA THR A 159 18.07 -18.82 16.17
C THR A 159 16.99 -18.16 15.33
N SER A 160 16.35 -18.93 14.46
CA SER A 160 15.18 -18.53 13.65
C SER A 160 14.08 -17.82 14.47
N SER A 161 14.06 -18.02 15.78
CA SER A 161 13.10 -17.40 16.69
C SER A 161 13.22 -15.88 16.84
N SER A 162 14.43 -15.31 16.72
CA SER A 162 14.62 -13.84 16.83
C SER A 162 14.12 -13.12 15.58
N ILE A 163 14.29 -13.72 14.40
CA ILE A 163 13.81 -13.18 13.13
C ILE A 163 12.27 -13.21 13.09
N LEU A 164 11.68 -14.34 13.50
CA LEU A 164 10.23 -14.48 13.58
C LEU A 164 9.58 -13.52 14.57
N LYS A 165 10.23 -13.24 15.71
CA LYS A 165 9.74 -12.23 16.68
C LYS A 165 9.75 -10.83 16.09
N ASN A 166 10.79 -10.45 15.35
CA ASN A 166 10.89 -9.15 14.72
C ASN A 166 9.84 -8.99 13.60
N GLN A 167 9.62 -10.01 12.78
CA GLN A 167 8.56 -10.01 11.77
C GLN A 167 7.17 -9.86 12.38
N LYS A 168 6.87 -10.58 13.46
CA LYS A 168 5.60 -10.45 14.17
C LYS A 168 5.39 -9.05 14.73
N SER A 169 6.42 -8.42 15.31
CA SER A 169 6.33 -7.05 15.83
C SER A 169 6.04 -6.02 14.72
N ILE A 170 6.72 -6.13 13.59
CA ILE A 170 6.47 -5.26 12.42
C ILE A 170 5.07 -5.48 11.85
N GLN A 171 4.62 -6.73 11.77
CA GLN A 171 3.28 -7.05 11.30
C GLN A 171 2.21 -6.44 12.21
N THR A 172 2.33 -6.58 13.52
CA THR A 172 1.38 -6.00 14.49
C THR A 172 1.36 -4.46 14.41
N GLU A 173 2.52 -3.83 14.24
CA GLU A 173 2.60 -2.37 14.07
C GLU A 173 1.91 -1.92 12.77
N ASN A 174 2.13 -2.64 11.66
CA ASN A 174 1.46 -2.35 10.40
C ASN A 174 -0.06 -2.56 10.49
N GLU A 175 -0.52 -3.61 11.19
CA GLU A 175 -1.94 -3.86 11.44
C GLU A 175 -2.59 -2.68 12.18
N SER A 176 -1.97 -2.19 13.24
CA SER A 176 -2.46 -1.03 14.00
C SER A 176 -2.51 0.24 13.15
N ILE A 177 -1.48 0.49 12.33
CA ILE A 177 -1.43 1.65 11.42
C ILE A 177 -2.54 1.56 10.36
N ILE A 178 -2.76 0.38 9.79
CA ILE A 178 -3.78 0.16 8.77
C ILE A 178 -5.17 0.34 9.37
N GLU A 179 -5.41 -0.18 10.57
CA GLU A 179 -6.68 -0.04 11.26
C GLU A 179 -6.98 1.42 11.61
N GLU A 180 -6.00 2.16 12.12
CA GLU A 180 -6.10 3.61 12.35
C GLU A 180 -6.43 4.36 11.07
N ALA A 181 -5.69 4.10 9.99
CA ALA A 181 -5.93 4.70 8.69
C ALA A 181 -7.34 4.43 8.18
N PHE A 182 -7.84 3.21 8.32
CA PHE A 182 -9.16 2.83 7.84
C PHE A 182 -10.30 3.39 8.70
N ASN A 183 -10.10 3.54 9.99
CA ASN A 183 -11.04 4.23 10.86
C ASN A 183 -11.16 5.71 10.50
N LEU A 184 -10.04 6.35 10.13
CA LEU A 184 -10.02 7.73 9.64
C LEU A 184 -10.58 7.85 8.21
N SER A 185 -10.53 6.79 7.41
CA SER A 185 -11.00 6.80 6.01
C SER A 185 -12.52 6.97 5.87
N LEU A 186 -13.27 6.81 6.94
CA LEU A 186 -14.64 7.30 6.97
C LEU A 186 -14.73 8.82 6.77
N ILE A 187 -13.61 9.52 6.77
CA ILE A 187 -13.50 10.95 6.67
C ILE A 187 -12.52 11.43 5.57
N HIS A 188 -11.59 10.74 5.04
CA HIS A 188 -10.58 11.00 3.98
C HIS A 188 -9.20 10.43 4.30
N ILE A 189 -8.70 9.57 3.46
CA ILE A 189 -7.27 9.25 3.37
C ILE A 189 -6.73 9.71 2.03
#